data_f0c39aef499e5b50a16100c5dbc6281b
#
_entry.id   f0c39aef499e5b50a16100c5dbc6281b
#
_cell.length_a   1.000
_cell.length_b   1.000
_cell.length_c   1.000
_cell.angle_alpha   90.00
_cell.angle_beta   90.00
_cell.angle_gamma   90.00
#
_symmetry.space_group_name_H-M   'P 1'
#
loop_
_entity.id
_entity.type
_entity.pdbx_description
1 polymer ?
#
loop_
_entity_poly.entity_id
_entity_poly.type
_entity_poly.pdbx_seq_one_letter_code
_entity_poly.pdbx_strand_id
1 'polypeptide(L)'
;AGNNIDAAKVVYRVVRKVRYPVWWGWGSYFRPGKPVFPQSSDQVEIANGETITDANGAFTVTFKAIPDETVDKKDQPVFHFEINADITDINGETRSATNLIAIAYQSIQLEIIAPENMEADSIKNVKIKTSNMNGIFEKASVNVSLYKLVSPKKIFRERYWETPDQFIMSKDEYYREFPYDVYRDENQVNKWALEEKLFDKTDSSKEDTSWPITNGQLKTGWYKMIAESKDKYGEPVKAEKYIQITDGRGHTSENLDKISINTK
;
A
#
# COMPACT_ATOMS: atom_id res chain seq x y z
N ALA A 1 -12.84 28.50 23.76
CA ALA A 1 -11.41 28.73 23.59
C ALA A 1 -10.82 28.72 24.99
N GLY A 2 -9.99 27.72 25.32
CA GLY A 2 -9.27 27.68 26.58
C GLY A 2 -8.04 28.58 26.55
N ASN A 3 -7.66 29.11 27.69
CA ASN A 3 -6.39 29.83 27.84
C ASN A 3 -5.24 28.82 27.85
N ASN A 4 -4.08 29.26 27.37
CA ASN A 4 -2.85 28.50 27.49
C ASN A 4 -2.49 28.35 28.97
N ILE A 5 -2.02 27.16 29.37
CA ILE A 5 -1.65 26.88 30.76
C ILE A 5 -0.13 26.77 30.82
N ASP A 6 0.49 27.72 31.53
CA ASP A 6 1.92 27.73 31.82
C ASP A 6 2.24 26.81 33.01
N ALA A 7 3.43 26.23 33.00
CA ALA A 7 3.98 25.40 34.08
C ALA A 7 3.10 24.17 34.45
N ALA A 8 2.24 23.70 33.57
CA ALA A 8 1.50 22.45 33.80
C ALA A 8 2.45 21.25 33.71
N LYS A 9 2.29 20.30 34.64
CA LYS A 9 3.05 19.05 34.62
C LYS A 9 2.56 18.15 33.48
N VAL A 10 3.48 17.66 32.64
CA VAL A 10 3.22 16.75 31.55
C VAL A 10 3.92 15.43 31.83
N VAL A 11 3.16 14.34 31.89
CA VAL A 11 3.69 12.97 31.93
C VAL A 11 3.43 12.35 30.57
N TYR A 12 4.46 11.81 29.93
CA TYR A 12 4.31 11.23 28.61
C TYR A 12 4.84 9.81 28.51
N ARG A 13 4.28 9.05 27.58
CA ARG A 13 4.70 7.70 27.19
C ARG A 13 4.69 7.56 25.68
N VAL A 14 5.75 6.98 25.12
CA VAL A 14 5.89 6.70 23.69
C VAL A 14 5.87 5.21 23.45
N VAL A 15 4.93 4.74 22.63
CA VAL A 15 4.73 3.33 22.32
C VAL A 15 4.96 3.12 20.82
N ARG A 16 5.84 2.18 20.46
CA ARG A 16 6.05 1.74 19.08
C ARG A 16 5.06 0.64 18.70
N LYS A 17 4.47 0.77 17.51
CA LYS A 17 3.65 -0.24 16.83
C LYS A 17 4.20 -0.43 15.42
N VAL A 18 4.33 -1.67 14.94
CA VAL A 18 4.74 -1.93 13.55
C VAL A 18 3.52 -2.14 12.69
N ARG A 19 3.51 -1.52 11.52
CA ARG A 19 2.52 -1.78 10.47
C ARG A 19 3.23 -2.09 9.17
N TYR A 20 2.61 -2.97 8.37
CA TYR A 20 3.08 -3.29 7.04
C TYR A 20 2.24 -2.55 6.01
N PRO A 21 2.84 -2.12 4.87
CA PRO A 21 2.10 -1.47 3.80
C PRO A 21 0.95 -2.36 3.29
N VAL A 22 -0.18 -1.74 2.90
CA VAL A 22 -1.41 -2.45 2.47
C VAL A 22 -1.19 -3.34 1.25
N TRP A 23 -0.24 -3.01 0.35
CA TRP A 23 0.11 -3.81 -0.82
C TRP A 23 0.68 -5.20 -0.46
N TRP A 24 1.17 -5.39 0.75
CA TRP A 24 1.60 -6.68 1.29
C TRP A 24 0.43 -7.68 1.42
N GLY A 25 -0.79 -7.20 1.59
CA GLY A 25 -2.01 -8.01 1.71
C GLY A 25 -2.57 -8.55 0.39
N TRP A 26 -2.18 -8.00 -0.75
CA TRP A 26 -2.74 -8.40 -2.05
C TRP A 26 -2.29 -9.77 -2.56
N GLY A 27 -1.21 -10.34 -2.00
CA GLY A 27 -0.76 -11.71 -2.27
C GLY A 27 -1.38 -12.77 -1.37
N SER A 28 -2.16 -12.38 -0.37
CA SER A 28 -2.70 -13.27 0.68
C SER A 28 -4.21 -13.38 0.66
N TYR A 29 -4.83 -13.55 -0.53
CA TYR A 29 -6.25 -13.84 -0.57
C TYR A 29 -6.54 -15.15 0.14
N PHE A 30 -7.25 -15.01 1.28
CA PHE A 30 -8.00 -16.03 2.00
C PHE A 30 -7.33 -17.42 2.13
N ARG A 31 -6.49 -17.58 3.13
CA ARG A 31 -6.34 -18.88 3.78
C ARG A 31 -7.20 -18.87 5.05
N PRO A 32 -8.33 -19.60 5.11
CA PRO A 32 -9.04 -19.80 6.37
C PRO A 32 -8.08 -20.42 7.40
N GLY A 33 -7.94 -19.79 8.56
CA GLY A 33 -7.17 -20.33 9.68
C GLY A 33 -5.74 -19.82 9.88
N LYS A 34 -5.19 -18.98 8.98
CA LYS A 34 -3.95 -18.25 9.28
C LYS A 34 -4.22 -16.75 9.30
N PRO A 35 -3.73 -16.02 10.31
CA PRO A 35 -3.85 -14.56 10.33
C PRO A 35 -3.17 -14.00 9.10
N VAL A 36 -3.92 -13.26 8.29
CA VAL A 36 -3.49 -12.63 7.04
C VAL A 36 -2.48 -11.50 7.28
N PHE A 37 -2.37 -11.08 8.52
CA PHE A 37 -1.36 -10.13 8.96
C PHE A 37 -0.49 -10.80 10.01
N PRO A 38 0.84 -10.59 10.02
CA PRO A 38 1.59 -10.79 11.23
C PRO A 38 0.81 -10.01 12.30
N GLN A 39 0.39 -10.68 13.37
CA GLN A 39 -0.25 -9.99 14.49
C GLN A 39 0.61 -8.77 14.76
N SER A 40 -0.04 -7.61 14.91
CA SER A 40 0.64 -6.37 15.27
C SER A 40 1.69 -6.72 16.30
N SER A 41 2.95 -6.53 15.96
CA SER A 41 4.05 -6.74 16.88
C SER A 41 3.67 -6.10 18.19
N ASP A 42 4.00 -6.75 19.28
CA ASP A 42 3.69 -6.30 20.62
C ASP A 42 3.97 -4.79 20.73
N GLN A 43 3.03 -4.07 21.32
CA GLN A 43 3.21 -2.67 21.59
C GLN A 43 4.39 -2.53 22.56
N VAL A 44 5.48 -1.93 22.11
CA VAL A 44 6.69 -1.79 22.92
C VAL A 44 6.82 -0.33 23.34
N GLU A 45 6.89 -0.11 24.65
CA GLU A 45 7.22 1.20 25.19
C GLU A 45 8.69 1.53 24.88
N ILE A 46 8.90 2.66 24.22
CA ILE A 46 10.23 3.10 23.77
C ILE A 46 10.81 4.16 24.71
N ALA A 47 9.94 5.03 25.22
CA ALA A 47 10.32 6.12 26.13
C ALA A 47 9.15 6.52 27.01
N ASN A 48 9.47 7.02 28.19
CA ASN A 48 8.56 7.73 29.06
C ASN A 48 9.32 8.87 29.76
N GLY A 49 8.59 9.80 30.32
CA GLY A 49 9.20 10.90 31.06
C GLY A 49 8.21 11.95 31.48
N GLU A 50 8.76 13.00 32.09
CA GLU A 50 8.01 14.15 32.54
C GLU A 50 8.63 15.43 31.96
N THR A 51 7.79 16.41 31.67
CA THR A 51 8.18 17.76 31.25
C THR A 51 7.15 18.76 31.76
N ILE A 52 7.33 20.03 31.47
CA ILE A 52 6.39 21.10 31.83
C ILE A 52 6.03 21.91 30.58
N THR A 53 4.86 22.52 30.59
CA THR A 53 4.47 23.46 29.52
C THR A 53 5.17 24.79 29.70
N ASP A 54 5.47 25.46 28.59
CA ASP A 54 5.98 26.85 28.58
C ASP A 54 4.86 27.90 28.74
N ALA A 55 5.22 29.17 28.72
CA ALA A 55 4.29 30.30 28.84
C ALA A 55 3.19 30.34 27.75
N ASN A 56 3.39 29.63 26.63
CA ASN A 56 2.41 29.47 25.55
C ASN A 56 1.57 28.20 25.73
N GLY A 57 1.78 27.42 26.79
CA GLY A 57 1.14 26.14 27.00
C GLY A 57 1.70 25.02 26.10
N ALA A 58 2.86 25.22 25.47
CA ALA A 58 3.50 24.25 24.61
C ALA A 58 4.54 23.41 25.38
N PHE A 59 4.73 22.16 24.97
CA PHE A 59 5.78 21.27 25.47
C PHE A 59 6.38 20.46 24.34
N THR A 60 7.60 19.99 24.53
CA THR A 60 8.32 19.18 23.56
C THR A 60 8.67 17.81 24.16
N VAL A 61 8.32 16.75 23.42
CA VAL A 61 8.74 15.38 23.74
C VAL A 61 9.84 14.98 22.77
N THR A 62 11.00 14.62 23.30
CA THR A 62 12.13 14.14 22.50
C THR A 62 12.40 12.68 22.82
N PHE A 63 12.46 11.84 21.78
CA PHE A 63 12.77 10.43 21.94
C PHE A 63 13.57 9.90 20.75
N LYS A 64 14.27 8.79 20.93
CA LYS A 64 14.96 8.08 19.85
C LYS A 64 13.98 7.09 19.21
N ALA A 65 13.72 7.25 17.92
CA ALA A 65 12.87 6.34 17.15
C ALA A 65 13.60 5.02 16.87
N ILE A 66 13.51 4.07 17.81
CA ILE A 66 14.17 2.78 17.71
C ILE A 66 13.28 1.83 16.87
N PRO A 67 13.76 1.32 15.72
CA PRO A 67 13.00 0.38 14.91
C PRO A 67 12.86 -0.98 15.61
N ASP A 68 12.00 -1.84 15.08
CA ASP A 68 11.96 -3.25 15.49
C ASP A 68 12.96 -4.04 14.67
N GLU A 69 14.02 -4.50 15.30
CA GLU A 69 15.09 -5.25 14.65
C GLU A 69 14.67 -6.68 14.26
N THR A 70 13.54 -7.17 14.77
CA THR A 70 12.99 -8.48 14.40
C THR A 70 12.29 -8.46 13.04
N VAL A 71 12.03 -7.25 12.51
CA VAL A 71 11.34 -7.03 11.23
C VAL A 71 12.34 -6.75 10.12
N ASP A 72 12.31 -7.53 9.04
CA ASP A 72 13.23 -7.32 7.91
C ASP A 72 12.93 -6.00 7.20
N LYS A 73 13.99 -5.21 6.95
CA LYS A 73 13.92 -3.96 6.19
C LYS A 73 13.32 -4.16 4.78
N LYS A 74 13.51 -5.35 4.18
CA LYS A 74 12.95 -5.69 2.86
C LYS A 74 11.43 -5.66 2.81
N ASP A 75 10.79 -5.88 3.96
CA ASP A 75 9.33 -5.86 4.08
C ASP A 75 8.77 -4.44 4.16
N GLN A 76 9.65 -3.43 4.11
CA GLN A 76 9.33 -2.01 4.14
C GLN A 76 8.37 -1.64 5.29
N PRO A 77 8.69 -2.01 6.54
CA PRO A 77 7.82 -1.75 7.68
C PRO A 77 7.68 -0.26 7.94
N VAL A 78 6.50 0.14 8.41
CA VAL A 78 6.24 1.48 8.93
C VAL A 78 6.08 1.38 10.44
N PHE A 79 6.91 2.09 11.17
CA PHE A 79 6.88 2.16 12.63
C PHE A 79 6.01 3.35 13.03
N HIS A 80 4.94 3.07 13.75
CA HIS A 80 4.06 4.08 14.32
C HIS A 80 4.45 4.31 15.79
N PHE A 81 4.86 5.54 16.09
CA PHE A 81 5.15 5.97 17.45
C PHE A 81 3.95 6.77 17.95
N GLU A 82 3.22 6.17 18.89
CA GLU A 82 2.09 6.79 19.56
C GLU A 82 2.59 7.47 20.85
N ILE A 83 2.47 8.79 20.89
CA ILE A 83 2.85 9.62 22.03
C ILE A 83 1.59 9.95 22.79
N ASN A 84 1.44 9.39 23.99
CA ASN A 84 0.36 9.71 24.92
C ASN A 84 0.92 10.65 25.98
N ALA A 85 0.26 11.78 26.20
CA ALA A 85 0.66 12.78 27.19
C ALA A 85 -0.53 13.15 28.07
N ASP A 86 -0.32 13.12 29.38
CA ASP A 86 -1.25 13.59 30.42
C ASP A 86 -0.73 14.91 31.00
N ILE A 87 -1.50 15.96 30.82
CA ILE A 87 -1.18 17.33 31.21
C ILE A 87 -2.02 17.69 32.42
N THR A 88 -1.39 17.93 33.58
CA THR A 88 -2.06 18.29 34.82
C THR A 88 -1.72 19.73 35.16
N ASP A 89 -2.75 20.58 35.32
CA ASP A 89 -2.63 21.95 35.68
C ASP A 89 -2.38 22.14 37.20
N ILE A 90 -2.16 23.39 37.64
CA ILE A 90 -1.93 23.76 39.04
C ILE A 90 -3.15 23.47 39.95
N ASN A 91 -4.35 23.30 39.37
CA ASN A 91 -5.58 22.99 40.11
C ASN A 91 -5.81 21.48 40.21
N GLY A 92 -4.94 20.67 39.57
CA GLY A 92 -5.05 19.21 39.54
C GLY A 92 -5.98 18.69 38.44
N GLU A 93 -6.46 19.55 37.52
CA GLU A 93 -7.21 19.08 36.36
C GLU A 93 -6.26 18.42 35.36
N THR A 94 -6.55 17.18 34.97
CA THR A 94 -5.72 16.44 34.00
C THR A 94 -6.46 16.30 32.67
N ARG A 95 -5.73 16.57 31.58
CA ARG A 95 -6.17 16.38 30.18
C ARG A 95 -5.19 15.51 29.45
N SER A 96 -5.69 14.55 28.69
CA SER A 96 -4.88 13.65 27.90
C SER A 96 -4.89 14.06 26.42
N ALA A 97 -3.74 13.91 25.77
CA ALA A 97 -3.56 14.11 24.34
C ALA A 97 -2.76 12.93 23.75
N THR A 98 -3.10 12.54 22.53
CA THR A 98 -2.38 11.50 21.78
C THR A 98 -1.93 12.07 20.44
N ASN A 99 -0.67 11.83 20.09
CA ASN A 99 -0.14 12.12 18.78
C ASN A 99 0.49 10.86 18.17
N LEU A 100 0.41 10.73 16.84
CA LEU A 100 0.91 9.59 16.09
C LEU A 100 1.93 10.06 15.05
N ILE A 101 3.15 9.52 15.12
CA ILE A 101 4.20 9.79 14.14
C ILE A 101 4.54 8.49 13.43
N ALA A 102 4.49 8.50 12.10
CA ALA A 102 4.90 7.38 11.26
C ALA A 102 6.33 7.60 10.76
N ILE A 103 7.18 6.60 10.95
CA ILE A 103 8.60 6.59 10.53
C ILE A 103 8.87 5.27 9.81
N ALA A 104 9.59 5.32 8.68
CA ALA A 104 10.04 4.14 7.95
C ALA A 104 11.51 4.28 7.58
N TYR A 105 12.08 3.24 7.00
CA TYR A 105 13.44 3.30 6.44
C TYR A 105 13.51 4.20 5.21
N GLN A 106 12.40 4.35 4.50
CA GLN A 106 12.26 5.28 3.38
C GLN A 106 11.64 6.59 3.86
N SER A 107 12.10 7.72 3.33
CA SER A 107 11.57 9.04 3.70
C SER A 107 10.31 9.43 2.93
N ILE A 108 10.05 8.77 1.79
CA ILE A 108 8.88 9.00 0.94
C ILE A 108 8.12 7.70 0.69
N GLN A 109 6.84 7.85 0.37
CA GLN A 109 5.98 6.79 -0.17
C GLN A 109 5.37 7.25 -1.50
N LEU A 110 5.12 6.28 -2.38
CA LEU A 110 4.45 6.46 -3.65
C LEU A 110 3.06 5.83 -3.59
N GLU A 111 2.08 6.50 -4.16
CA GLU A 111 0.73 5.95 -4.33
C GLU A 111 0.25 6.18 -5.76
N ILE A 112 -0.21 5.12 -6.42
CA ILE A 112 -0.83 5.18 -7.75
C ILE A 112 -2.34 5.23 -7.56
N ILE A 113 -2.94 6.37 -7.82
CA ILE A 113 -4.37 6.59 -7.71
C ILE A 113 -5.00 6.37 -9.09
N ALA A 114 -5.53 5.16 -9.30
CA ALA A 114 -6.24 4.75 -10.51
C ALA A 114 -7.35 3.78 -10.15
N PRO A 115 -8.49 3.78 -10.84
CA PRO A 115 -9.48 2.71 -10.75
C PRO A 115 -8.88 1.36 -11.16
N GLU A 116 -9.41 0.27 -10.61
CA GLU A 116 -8.99 -1.08 -11.01
C GLU A 116 -9.51 -1.46 -12.39
N ASN A 117 -10.70 -0.96 -12.74
CA ASN A 117 -11.34 -1.18 -14.03
C ASN A 117 -11.53 0.17 -14.73
N MET A 118 -11.09 0.27 -15.96
CA MET A 118 -11.16 1.47 -16.77
C MET A 118 -11.56 1.14 -18.21
N GLU A 119 -12.28 2.05 -18.85
CA GLU A 119 -12.52 1.96 -20.29
C GLU A 119 -11.32 2.47 -21.09
N ALA A 120 -11.02 1.83 -22.20
CA ALA A 120 -9.85 2.15 -23.04
C ALA A 120 -9.76 3.64 -23.42
N ASP A 121 -10.90 4.27 -23.67
CA ASP A 121 -10.99 5.69 -24.04
C ASP A 121 -10.93 6.64 -22.84
N SER A 122 -11.06 6.12 -21.62
CA SER A 122 -11.12 6.92 -20.39
C SER A 122 -9.75 7.18 -19.77
N ILE A 123 -8.72 6.41 -20.18
CA ILE A 123 -7.38 6.50 -19.59
C ILE A 123 -6.61 7.62 -20.29
N LYS A 124 -6.77 8.82 -19.80
CA LYS A 124 -5.94 9.95 -20.23
C LYS A 124 -4.84 10.28 -19.23
N ASN A 125 -5.14 10.14 -17.96
CA ASN A 125 -4.24 10.54 -16.89
C ASN A 125 -4.37 9.63 -15.67
N VAL A 126 -3.27 9.42 -14.97
CA VAL A 126 -3.21 8.78 -13.65
C VAL A 126 -2.61 9.74 -12.65
N LYS A 127 -3.09 9.74 -11.44
CA LYS A 127 -2.48 10.52 -10.35
C LYS A 127 -1.43 9.68 -9.64
N ILE A 128 -0.24 10.23 -9.51
CA ILE A 128 0.83 9.68 -8.68
C ILE A 128 1.06 10.63 -7.53
N LYS A 129 0.80 10.15 -6.33
CA LYS A 129 1.02 10.91 -5.11
C LYS A 129 2.35 10.53 -4.49
N THR A 130 3.14 11.53 -4.13
CA THR A 130 4.36 11.38 -3.33
C THR A 130 4.15 12.09 -2.00
N SER A 131 4.42 11.41 -0.91
CA SER A 131 4.31 12.01 0.43
C SER A 131 5.32 11.39 1.37
N ASN A 132 5.60 12.07 2.49
CA ASN A 132 6.27 11.42 3.59
C ASN A 132 5.33 10.43 4.31
N MET A 133 5.84 9.71 5.31
CA MET A 133 5.05 8.72 6.05
C MET A 133 3.88 9.31 6.83
N ASN A 134 3.85 10.62 7.03
CA ASN A 134 2.77 11.34 7.70
C ASN A 134 1.77 11.98 6.73
N GLY A 135 1.88 11.65 5.42
CA GLY A 135 0.95 12.09 4.39
C GLY A 135 1.19 13.48 3.81
N ILE A 136 2.25 14.18 4.25
CA ILE A 136 2.63 15.50 3.75
C ILE A 136 3.34 15.33 2.41
N PHE A 137 2.95 16.12 1.40
CA PHE A 137 3.58 16.10 0.09
C PHE A 137 5.11 16.28 0.19
N GLU A 138 5.84 15.42 -0.50
CA GLU A 138 7.28 15.52 -0.66
C GLU A 138 7.65 15.32 -2.14
N LYS A 139 8.33 16.31 -2.71
CA LYS A 139 8.70 16.31 -4.12
C LYS A 139 9.74 15.23 -4.40
N ALA A 140 9.50 14.42 -5.43
CA ALA A 140 10.43 13.38 -5.86
C ALA A 140 10.45 13.28 -7.40
N SER A 141 11.57 12.76 -7.93
CA SER A 141 11.66 12.35 -9.33
C SER A 141 11.10 10.94 -9.44
N VAL A 142 10.01 10.76 -10.18
CA VAL A 142 9.30 9.48 -10.30
C VAL A 142 9.40 9.00 -11.75
N ASN A 143 9.79 7.75 -11.92
CA ASN A 143 9.65 7.04 -13.20
C ASN A 143 8.34 6.26 -13.16
N VAL A 144 7.49 6.47 -14.14
CA VAL A 144 6.21 5.74 -14.29
C VAL A 144 6.26 4.91 -15.55
N SER A 145 6.03 3.63 -15.43
CA SER A 145 5.96 2.69 -16.55
C SER A 145 4.66 1.90 -16.54
N LEU A 146 4.16 1.57 -17.74
CA LEU A 146 2.96 0.77 -17.96
C LEU A 146 3.29 -0.42 -18.82
N TYR A 147 2.99 -1.60 -18.34
CA TYR A 147 3.18 -2.88 -19.03
C TYR A 147 1.85 -3.56 -19.28
N LYS A 148 1.69 -4.12 -20.48
CA LYS A 148 0.62 -5.09 -20.72
C LYS A 148 1.01 -6.43 -20.09
N LEU A 149 0.03 -7.16 -19.57
CA LEU A 149 0.22 -8.49 -18.99
C LEU A 149 -0.22 -9.58 -19.95
N VAL A 150 0.48 -10.70 -19.90
CA VAL A 150 0.08 -11.93 -20.62
C VAL A 150 -1.01 -12.62 -19.83
N SER A 151 -2.26 -12.37 -20.20
CA SER A 151 -3.39 -13.06 -19.57
C SER A 151 -3.46 -14.54 -19.99
N PRO A 152 -3.91 -15.43 -19.12
CA PRO A 152 -4.12 -16.83 -19.48
C PRO A 152 -5.13 -16.96 -20.63
N LYS A 153 -4.88 -17.90 -21.54
CA LYS A 153 -5.82 -18.19 -22.65
C LYS A 153 -7.04 -19.00 -22.21
N LYS A 154 -7.14 -19.31 -20.93
CA LYS A 154 -8.23 -20.11 -20.34
C LYS A 154 -9.00 -19.28 -19.32
N ILE A 155 -10.30 -19.53 -19.26
CA ILE A 155 -11.13 -19.06 -18.16
C ILE A 155 -10.91 -20.00 -16.99
N PHE A 156 -10.55 -19.45 -15.85
CA PHE A 156 -10.47 -20.21 -14.62
C PHE A 156 -11.70 -19.91 -13.75
N ARG A 157 -12.32 -20.95 -13.22
CA ARG A 157 -13.31 -20.77 -12.17
C ARG A 157 -12.62 -20.58 -10.82
N GLU A 158 -13.28 -19.87 -9.94
CA GLU A 158 -12.78 -19.63 -8.60
C GLU A 158 -12.70 -20.96 -7.83
N ARG A 159 -11.59 -21.17 -7.12
CA ARG A 159 -11.38 -22.37 -6.33
C ARG A 159 -12.17 -22.25 -5.02
N TYR A 160 -12.97 -23.27 -4.71
CA TYR A 160 -13.74 -23.34 -3.46
C TYR A 160 -12.98 -24.03 -2.31
N TRP A 161 -11.83 -24.63 -2.59
CA TRP A 161 -10.99 -25.29 -1.59
C TRP A 161 -9.57 -24.76 -1.65
N GLU A 162 -8.81 -24.98 -0.57
CA GLU A 162 -7.43 -24.57 -0.49
C GLU A 162 -6.54 -25.26 -1.52
N THR A 163 -5.46 -24.56 -1.89
CA THR A 163 -4.42 -25.17 -2.73
C THR A 163 -3.78 -26.31 -1.95
N PRO A 164 -3.64 -27.51 -2.52
CA PRO A 164 -3.02 -28.63 -1.82
C PRO A 164 -1.54 -28.32 -1.52
N ASP A 165 -1.06 -28.77 -0.37
CA ASP A 165 0.35 -28.62 0.00
C ASP A 165 1.28 -29.44 -0.91
N GLN A 166 0.76 -30.53 -1.49
CA GLN A 166 1.48 -31.39 -2.44
C GLN A 166 0.65 -31.62 -3.70
N PHE A 167 1.30 -31.48 -4.84
CA PHE A 167 0.69 -31.77 -6.13
C PHE A 167 1.04 -33.20 -6.53
N ILE A 168 0.05 -34.09 -6.50
CA ILE A 168 0.20 -35.51 -6.86
C ILE A 168 0.01 -35.75 -8.36
N MET A 169 -0.61 -34.82 -9.08
CA MET A 169 -0.78 -34.81 -10.52
C MET A 169 0.16 -33.84 -11.20
N SER A 170 0.66 -34.15 -12.36
CA SER A 170 1.29 -33.17 -13.23
C SER A 170 0.28 -32.14 -13.72
N LYS A 171 0.77 -30.97 -14.15
CA LYS A 171 -0.09 -29.88 -14.64
C LYS A 171 -0.95 -30.31 -15.85
N ASP A 172 -0.36 -31.09 -16.73
CA ASP A 172 -1.05 -31.58 -17.95
C ASP A 172 -2.12 -32.62 -17.63
N GLU A 173 -1.85 -33.54 -16.69
CA GLU A 173 -2.84 -34.47 -16.17
C GLU A 173 -3.99 -33.75 -15.49
N TYR A 174 -3.67 -32.78 -14.64
CA TYR A 174 -4.67 -31.98 -13.91
C TYR A 174 -5.62 -31.27 -14.90
N TYR A 175 -5.08 -30.59 -15.91
CA TYR A 175 -5.93 -29.88 -16.89
C TYR A 175 -6.69 -30.76 -17.84
N ARG A 176 -6.33 -32.03 -17.98
CA ARG A 176 -7.12 -33.01 -18.73
C ARG A 176 -8.40 -33.37 -17.97
N GLU A 177 -8.30 -33.51 -16.63
CA GLU A 177 -9.44 -33.86 -15.79
C GLU A 177 -10.23 -32.63 -15.34
N PHE A 178 -9.53 -31.53 -15.10
CA PHE A 178 -10.07 -30.29 -14.56
C PHE A 178 -9.69 -29.06 -15.41
N PRO A 179 -10.21 -28.95 -16.66
CA PRO A 179 -9.73 -27.95 -17.64
C PRO A 179 -9.93 -26.49 -17.23
N TYR A 180 -10.88 -26.23 -16.34
CA TYR A 180 -11.22 -24.87 -15.89
C TYR A 180 -10.74 -24.55 -14.47
N ASP A 181 -10.12 -25.49 -13.79
CA ASP A 181 -9.66 -25.28 -12.42
C ASP A 181 -8.23 -24.77 -12.40
N VAL A 182 -7.95 -23.90 -11.43
CA VAL A 182 -6.60 -23.37 -11.22
C VAL A 182 -5.71 -24.47 -10.66
N TYR A 183 -4.57 -24.74 -11.31
CA TYR A 183 -3.59 -25.69 -10.80
C TYR A 183 -2.77 -25.09 -9.66
N ARG A 184 -2.24 -23.89 -9.84
CA ARG A 184 -1.46 -23.15 -8.83
C ARG A 184 -2.00 -21.74 -8.64
N ASP A 185 -1.47 -20.79 -9.39
CA ASP A 185 -1.68 -19.35 -9.27
C ASP A 185 -1.96 -18.68 -10.63
N GLU A 186 -2.36 -19.47 -11.64
CA GLU A 186 -2.57 -18.98 -13.00
C GLU A 186 -3.67 -17.91 -13.10
N ASN A 187 -4.59 -17.85 -12.14
CA ASN A 187 -5.62 -16.83 -12.05
C ASN A 187 -5.18 -15.58 -11.28
N GLN A 188 -3.95 -15.55 -10.74
CA GLN A 188 -3.44 -14.42 -9.98
C GLN A 188 -2.76 -13.42 -10.90
N VAL A 189 -3.37 -12.25 -11.11
CA VAL A 189 -2.87 -11.19 -12.01
C VAL A 189 -1.45 -10.75 -11.67
N ASN A 190 -1.09 -10.74 -10.39
CA ASN A 190 0.24 -10.36 -9.92
C ASN A 190 1.35 -11.38 -10.26
N LYS A 191 0.98 -12.55 -10.76
CA LYS A 191 1.91 -13.60 -11.21
C LYS A 191 2.05 -13.66 -12.73
N TRP A 192 1.25 -12.89 -13.47
CA TRP A 192 1.31 -12.92 -14.92
C TRP A 192 2.56 -12.22 -15.44
N ALA A 193 3.08 -12.76 -16.56
CA ALA A 193 4.27 -12.21 -17.18
C ALA A 193 4.01 -10.83 -17.78
N LEU A 194 5.02 -9.98 -17.75
CA LEU A 194 5.02 -8.71 -18.49
C LEU A 194 5.15 -9.02 -19.99
N GLU A 195 4.29 -8.42 -20.83
CA GLU A 195 4.34 -8.56 -22.28
C GLU A 195 5.11 -7.39 -22.89
N GLU A 196 4.48 -6.24 -23.01
CA GLU A 196 5.01 -5.07 -23.69
C GLU A 196 5.02 -3.87 -22.75
N LYS A 197 6.12 -3.09 -22.78
CA LYS A 197 6.18 -1.78 -22.14
C LYS A 197 5.58 -0.74 -23.08
N LEU A 198 4.41 -0.20 -22.73
CA LEU A 198 3.66 0.74 -23.55
C LEU A 198 3.95 2.20 -23.19
N PHE A 199 4.42 2.44 -21.99
CA PHE A 199 4.70 3.77 -21.49
C PHE A 199 5.88 3.75 -20.53
N ASP A 200 6.70 4.78 -20.62
CA ASP A 200 7.86 5.00 -19.74
C ASP A 200 8.17 6.49 -19.70
N LYS A 201 8.02 7.10 -18.55
CA LYS A 201 8.29 8.53 -18.38
C LYS A 201 8.79 8.84 -16.99
N THR A 202 9.86 9.62 -16.93
CA THR A 202 10.36 10.20 -15.68
C THR A 202 10.02 11.68 -15.62
N ASP A 203 9.47 12.12 -14.49
CA ASP A 203 9.16 13.52 -14.24
C ASP A 203 9.19 13.82 -12.74
N SER A 204 9.19 15.10 -12.36
CA SER A 204 9.08 15.51 -10.96
C SER A 204 7.63 15.52 -10.50
N SER A 205 7.37 14.93 -9.34
CA SER A 205 6.05 14.99 -8.73
C SER A 205 5.69 16.42 -8.30
N LYS A 206 4.38 16.72 -8.35
CA LYS A 206 3.76 17.94 -7.83
C LYS A 206 2.54 17.51 -7.02
N GLU A 207 2.05 18.34 -6.13
CA GLU A 207 0.96 18.00 -5.21
C GLU A 207 -0.31 17.47 -5.91
N ASP A 208 -0.64 18.01 -7.09
CA ASP A 208 -1.80 17.61 -7.91
C ASP A 208 -1.38 17.10 -9.31
N THR A 209 -0.30 16.35 -9.42
CA THR A 209 0.19 15.95 -10.74
C THR A 209 -0.63 14.80 -11.31
N SER A 210 -1.24 15.11 -12.44
CA SER A 210 -1.82 14.15 -13.35
C SER A 210 -0.78 13.75 -14.39
N TRP A 211 -0.49 12.44 -14.49
CA TRP A 211 0.47 11.89 -15.44
C TRP A 211 -0.28 11.44 -16.70
N PRO A 212 -0.03 12.04 -17.86
CA PRO A 212 -0.61 11.53 -19.10
C PRO A 212 0.04 10.16 -19.41
N ILE A 213 -0.79 9.12 -19.54
CA ILE A 213 -0.31 7.74 -19.68
C ILE A 213 -0.18 7.33 -21.15
N THR A 214 -0.87 7.98 -22.08
CA THR A 214 -0.95 7.42 -23.43
C THR A 214 -0.63 8.38 -24.54
N ASN A 215 0.11 7.84 -25.52
CA ASN A 215 0.20 8.35 -26.90
C ASN A 215 -0.65 7.51 -27.86
N GLY A 216 -1.56 6.63 -27.39
CA GLY A 216 -2.35 5.73 -28.21
C GLY A 216 -3.49 5.04 -27.47
N GLN A 217 -4.38 4.37 -28.24
CA GLN A 217 -5.44 3.56 -27.65
C GLN A 217 -4.88 2.31 -27.02
N LEU A 218 -5.14 2.12 -25.72
CA LEU A 218 -4.83 0.89 -25.03
C LEU A 218 -5.83 -0.18 -25.45
N LYS A 219 -5.33 -1.37 -25.76
CA LYS A 219 -6.17 -2.54 -26.04
C LYS A 219 -6.79 -3.05 -24.75
N THR A 220 -7.89 -3.74 -24.86
CA THR A 220 -8.50 -4.45 -23.71
C THR A 220 -7.52 -5.49 -23.13
N GLY A 221 -7.58 -5.69 -21.82
CA GLY A 221 -6.68 -6.61 -21.12
C GLY A 221 -6.21 -6.10 -19.77
N TRP A 222 -5.29 -6.80 -19.15
CA TRP A 222 -4.70 -6.45 -17.89
C TRP A 222 -3.36 -5.74 -18.06
N TYR A 223 -3.14 -4.78 -17.22
CA TYR A 223 -1.94 -3.92 -17.22
C TYR A 223 -1.36 -3.81 -15.82
N LYS A 224 -0.04 -3.72 -15.77
CA LYS A 224 0.70 -3.39 -14.56
C LYS A 224 1.33 -2.02 -14.70
N MET A 225 0.92 -1.11 -13.86
CA MET A 225 1.56 0.19 -13.71
C MET A 225 2.56 0.12 -12.57
N ILE A 226 3.74 0.67 -12.80
CA ILE A 226 4.83 0.74 -11.84
C ILE A 226 5.28 2.18 -11.71
N ALA A 227 5.32 2.70 -10.50
CA ALA A 227 5.94 3.97 -10.17
C ALA A 227 7.17 3.70 -9.30
N GLU A 228 8.32 4.21 -9.73
CA GLU A 228 9.61 4.03 -9.06
C GLU A 228 10.27 5.38 -8.79
N SER A 229 10.89 5.51 -7.63
CA SER A 229 11.64 6.69 -7.23
C SER A 229 12.79 6.29 -6.30
N LYS A 230 13.62 7.27 -5.98
CA LYS A 230 14.56 7.18 -4.86
C LYS A 230 14.29 8.33 -3.92
N ASP A 231 14.35 8.05 -2.65
CA ASP A 231 14.25 9.08 -1.64
C ASP A 231 15.56 9.92 -1.55
N LYS A 232 15.55 10.95 -0.71
CA LYS A 232 16.71 11.83 -0.51
C LYS A 232 17.96 11.14 0.07
N TYR A 233 17.81 9.92 0.58
CA TYR A 233 18.89 9.09 1.10
C TYR A 233 19.35 8.01 0.10
N GLY A 234 18.70 7.94 -1.08
CA GLY A 234 18.98 6.97 -2.13
C GLY A 234 18.23 5.64 -1.97
N GLU A 235 17.37 5.50 -0.97
CA GLU A 235 16.57 4.29 -0.79
C GLU A 235 15.52 4.17 -1.90
N PRO A 236 15.40 3.00 -2.54
CA PRO A 236 14.43 2.80 -3.61
C PRO A 236 13.01 2.72 -3.05
N VAL A 237 12.10 3.41 -3.71
CA VAL A 237 10.67 3.39 -3.39
C VAL A 237 9.90 2.98 -4.62
N LYS A 238 8.95 2.07 -4.46
CA LYS A 238 8.17 1.50 -5.55
C LYS A 238 6.71 1.38 -5.17
N ALA A 239 5.82 1.68 -6.12
CA ALA A 239 4.40 1.37 -6.04
C ALA A 239 3.98 0.63 -7.30
N GLU A 240 3.06 -0.33 -7.15
CA GLU A 240 2.51 -1.12 -8.24
C GLU A 240 0.98 -1.09 -8.21
N LYS A 241 0.36 -1.00 -9.38
CA LYS A 241 -1.09 -1.07 -9.53
C LYS A 241 -1.45 -1.93 -10.73
N TYR A 242 -2.39 -2.84 -10.54
CA TYR A 242 -2.96 -3.65 -11.61
C TYR A 242 -4.27 -3.01 -12.06
N ILE A 243 -4.44 -2.89 -13.37
CA ILE A 243 -5.57 -2.19 -13.99
C ILE A 243 -6.11 -3.07 -15.10
N GLN A 244 -7.41 -3.31 -15.08
CA GLN A 244 -8.12 -3.98 -16.16
C GLN A 244 -8.72 -2.94 -17.11
N ILE A 245 -8.43 -3.07 -18.39
CA ILE A 245 -8.95 -2.20 -19.45
C ILE A 245 -10.01 -2.94 -20.22
N THR A 246 -11.19 -2.33 -20.33
CA THR A 246 -12.35 -2.86 -21.05
C THR A 246 -12.71 -1.95 -22.22
N ASP A 247 -13.51 -2.44 -23.18
CA ASP A 247 -13.95 -1.66 -24.35
C ASP A 247 -15.19 -0.80 -24.11
N GLY A 248 -15.69 -0.73 -22.89
CA GLY A 248 -16.89 0.04 -22.53
C GLY A 248 -18.20 -0.52 -23.07
N ARG A 249 -18.16 -1.54 -23.94
CA ARG A 249 -19.35 -2.14 -24.57
C ARG A 249 -19.81 -3.42 -23.88
N GLY A 250 -19.19 -3.76 -22.74
CA GLY A 250 -19.48 -4.99 -22.01
C GLY A 250 -19.00 -6.27 -22.71
N HIS A 251 -18.36 -6.12 -23.87
CA HIS A 251 -17.68 -7.23 -24.52
C HIS A 251 -16.28 -7.32 -23.93
N THR A 252 -16.04 -8.33 -23.14
CA THR A 252 -14.70 -8.69 -22.76
C THR A 252 -13.94 -9.09 -24.02
N SER A 253 -12.80 -8.48 -24.19
CA SER A 253 -11.83 -8.81 -25.20
C SER A 253 -11.45 -10.29 -25.19
N GLU A 254 -10.55 -10.65 -26.08
CA GLU A 254 -9.95 -11.96 -26.37
C GLU A 254 -9.61 -12.85 -25.15
N ASN A 255 -9.68 -12.31 -23.92
CA ASN A 255 -9.47 -13.02 -22.66
C ASN A 255 -10.67 -12.83 -21.73
N LEU A 256 -11.53 -13.81 -21.65
CA LEU A 256 -12.66 -13.90 -20.73
C LEU A 256 -12.16 -14.19 -19.30
N ASP A 257 -11.67 -13.19 -18.59
CA ASP A 257 -11.13 -13.39 -17.24
C ASP A 257 -12.24 -13.57 -16.18
N LYS A 258 -13.43 -13.04 -16.43
CA LYS A 258 -14.56 -13.14 -15.51
C LYS A 258 -15.88 -12.81 -16.21
N ILE A 259 -16.88 -13.67 -16.07
CA ILE A 259 -18.26 -13.36 -16.41
C ILE A 259 -18.91 -12.81 -15.14
N SER A 260 -19.14 -11.51 -15.05
CA SER A 260 -19.97 -10.92 -14.01
C SER A 260 -21.38 -10.69 -14.55
N ILE A 261 -22.37 -11.34 -13.98
CA ILE A 261 -23.79 -11.12 -14.26
C ILE A 261 -24.30 -10.11 -13.23
N ASN A 262 -24.48 -8.86 -13.63
CA ASN A 262 -25.21 -7.90 -12.82
C ASN A 262 -26.72 -8.10 -13.04
N THR A 263 -27.39 -8.75 -12.12
CA THR A 263 -28.86 -8.70 -12.04
C THR A 263 -29.26 -7.36 -11.42
N LYS A 264 -29.99 -6.55 -12.19
CA LYS A 264 -30.69 -5.36 -11.68
C LYS A 264 -31.84 -5.75 -10.79
#